data_aa246c8dac418fdbfd1fb41d2b992082
#
_entry.id   aa246c8dac418fdbfd1fb41d2b992082
#
_cell.length_a   1.000
_cell.length_b   1.000
_cell.length_c   1.000
_cell.angle_alpha   90.00
_cell.angle_beta   90.00
_cell.angle_gamma   90.00
#
_symmetry.space_group_name_H-M   'P 1'
#
loop_
_entity.id
_entity.type
_entity.pdbx_description
1 polymer ?
#
loop_
_entity_poly.entity_id
_entity_poly.type
_entity_poly.pdbx_seq_one_letter_code
_entity_poly.pdbx_strand_id
1 'polypeptide(L)'
;MESTRAILLRKRKLSDTSLIISWCTSSLGCVRTVAKGARSAKSPFAGKLDLFYEAEITFVRSRKSDLHTLREAVLANPFPGIRSSYPRMQVASYFVELIEICTESDHDEPELFALLQRAFGYLSESDPTPRAVTHFELELARIAGVHDVKAIKHDPAFALASLFGKLPRS
;
A
#
# COMPACT_ATOMS: atom_id res chain seq x y z
N MET A 1 -1.41 22.45 -0.86
CA MET A 1 -0.91 21.28 -0.10
C MET A 1 -2.07 20.39 0.27
N GLU A 2 -1.84 19.10 0.20
CA GLU A 2 -2.85 18.10 0.59
C GLU A 2 -2.30 17.24 1.71
N SER A 3 -3.19 16.85 2.63
CA SER A 3 -2.85 15.98 3.76
C SER A 3 -3.83 14.81 3.79
N THR A 4 -3.30 13.61 4.06
CA THR A 4 -4.10 12.40 4.12
C THR A 4 -3.40 11.33 4.96
N ARG A 5 -4.18 10.41 5.52
CA ARG A 5 -3.63 9.22 6.13
C ARG A 5 -3.25 8.24 5.02
N ALA A 6 -2.08 7.62 5.12
CA ALA A 6 -1.56 6.77 4.07
C ALA A 6 -0.74 5.61 4.62
N ILE A 7 -0.74 4.49 3.88
CA ILE A 7 0.14 3.35 4.15
C ILE A 7 1.18 3.27 3.05
N LEU A 8 2.45 3.17 3.43
CA LEU A 8 3.57 3.08 2.51
C LEU A 8 3.62 1.70 1.86
N LEU A 9 3.46 1.66 0.54
CA LEU A 9 3.45 0.42 -0.23
C LEU A 9 4.82 0.04 -0.76
N ARG A 10 5.54 1.00 -1.33
CA ARG A 10 6.85 0.80 -1.94
C ARG A 10 7.72 2.03 -1.74
N LYS A 11 9.02 1.78 -1.62
CA LYS A 11 10.03 2.84 -1.68
C LYS A 11 11.10 2.46 -2.67
N ARG A 12 11.53 3.41 -3.48
CA ARG A 12 12.51 3.22 -4.53
C ARG A 12 13.49 4.39 -4.55
N LYS A 13 14.76 4.09 -4.75
CA LYS A 13 15.79 5.12 -4.94
C LYS A 13 15.53 5.92 -6.22
N LEU A 14 15.45 7.24 -6.10
CA LEU A 14 15.39 8.15 -7.24
C LEU A 14 16.79 8.72 -7.55
N SER A 15 17.53 9.09 -6.51
CA SER A 15 18.88 9.63 -6.59
C SER A 15 19.67 9.20 -5.36
N ASP A 16 20.88 9.68 -5.21
CA ASP A 16 21.71 9.39 -4.02
C ASP A 16 21.06 9.88 -2.72
N THR A 17 20.21 10.90 -2.79
CA THR A 17 19.60 11.53 -1.62
C THR A 17 18.09 11.37 -1.53
N SER A 18 17.39 11.05 -2.63
CA SER A 18 15.93 11.09 -2.69
C SER A 18 15.30 9.72 -2.95
N LEU A 19 14.08 9.53 -2.43
CA LEU A 19 13.28 8.33 -2.62
C LEU A 19 11.98 8.67 -3.34
N ILE A 20 11.49 7.72 -4.13
CA ILE A 20 10.09 7.69 -4.61
C ILE A 20 9.32 6.76 -3.69
N ILE A 21 8.22 7.26 -3.14
CA ILE A 21 7.34 6.52 -2.23
C ILE A 21 5.97 6.36 -2.87
N SER A 22 5.48 5.12 -2.91
CA SER A 22 4.11 4.81 -3.31
C SER A 22 3.25 4.61 -2.07
N TRP A 23 2.10 5.27 -2.05
CA TRP A 23 1.19 5.29 -0.91
C TRP A 23 -0.21 4.82 -1.31
N CYS A 24 -0.86 4.10 -0.41
CA CYS A 24 -2.30 3.90 -0.43
C CYS A 24 -2.92 4.88 0.57
N THR A 25 -3.75 5.83 0.10
CA THR A 25 -4.28 6.88 0.97
C THR A 25 -5.74 6.64 1.33
N SER A 26 -6.18 7.25 2.42
CA SER A 26 -7.56 7.12 2.90
C SER A 26 -8.56 7.97 2.12
N SER A 27 -8.10 9.01 1.41
CA SER A 27 -8.99 9.99 0.79
C SER A 27 -8.60 10.44 -0.63
N LEU A 28 -7.45 10.00 -1.13
CA LEU A 28 -6.91 10.50 -2.41
C LEU A 28 -6.45 9.36 -3.33
N GLY A 29 -6.87 8.12 -3.06
CA GLY A 29 -6.45 6.96 -3.83
C GLY A 29 -4.97 6.61 -3.61
N CYS A 30 -4.37 5.92 -4.57
CA CYS A 30 -2.94 5.62 -4.55
C CYS A 30 -2.16 6.77 -5.20
N VAL A 31 -1.19 7.30 -4.47
CA VAL A 31 -0.37 8.42 -4.93
C VAL A 31 1.11 8.08 -4.82
N ARG A 32 1.93 8.72 -5.65
CA ARG A 32 3.39 8.62 -5.59
C ARG A 32 4.00 9.96 -5.25
N THR A 33 4.98 9.95 -4.36
CA THR A 33 5.66 11.18 -3.93
C THR A 33 7.17 11.01 -3.99
N VAL A 34 7.86 12.13 -4.21
CA VAL A 34 9.31 12.23 -4.02
C VAL A 34 9.58 12.75 -2.62
N ALA A 35 10.35 12.01 -1.85
CA ALA A 35 10.86 12.44 -0.56
C ALA A 35 12.30 12.92 -0.76
N LYS A 36 12.46 14.24 -0.95
CA LYS A 36 13.77 14.84 -1.21
C LYS A 36 14.65 14.78 0.04
N GLY A 37 15.89 14.33 -0.14
CA GLY A 37 16.84 14.22 0.96
C GLY A 37 16.55 13.08 1.95
N ALA A 38 15.58 12.22 1.65
CA ALA A 38 15.14 11.16 2.58
C ALA A 38 16.24 10.14 2.92
N ARG A 39 17.24 9.98 2.07
CA ARG A 39 18.34 9.05 2.28
C ARG A 39 19.48 9.64 3.13
N SER A 40 19.42 10.93 3.44
CA SER A 40 20.38 11.58 4.33
C SER A 40 20.10 11.21 5.78
N ALA A 41 21.16 11.02 6.58
CA ALA A 41 21.05 10.75 8.01
C ALA A 41 20.36 11.88 8.80
N LYS A 42 20.41 13.11 8.29
CA LYS A 42 19.78 14.30 8.89
C LYS A 42 18.41 14.61 8.30
N SER A 43 17.83 13.69 7.52
CA SER A 43 16.54 13.90 6.90
C SER A 43 15.42 14.08 7.92
N PRO A 44 14.46 15.02 7.68
CA PRO A 44 13.25 15.11 8.49
C PRO A 44 12.37 13.86 8.36
N PHE A 45 12.63 13.01 7.36
CA PHE A 45 11.92 11.75 7.16
C PHE A 45 12.58 10.54 7.83
N ALA A 46 13.69 10.74 8.53
CA ALA A 46 14.42 9.64 9.17
C ALA A 46 13.51 8.84 10.13
N GLY A 47 13.48 7.52 9.95
CA GLY A 47 12.67 6.62 10.76
C GLY A 47 11.17 6.63 10.47
N LYS A 48 10.71 7.39 9.49
CA LYS A 48 9.29 7.56 9.18
C LYS A 48 8.83 6.90 7.87
N LEU A 49 9.78 6.56 7.00
CA LEU A 49 9.48 6.02 5.68
C LEU A 49 10.01 4.59 5.57
N ASP A 50 9.16 3.64 5.89
CA ASP A 50 9.48 2.24 5.68
C ASP A 50 8.25 1.46 5.24
N LEU A 51 8.48 0.28 4.64
CA LEU A 51 7.42 -0.57 4.12
C LEU A 51 6.37 -0.83 5.19
N PHE A 52 5.11 -0.72 4.80
CA PHE A 52 3.93 -1.02 5.61
C PHE A 52 3.61 0.03 6.69
N TYR A 53 4.42 1.06 6.86
CA TYR A 53 4.16 2.12 7.83
C TYR A 53 2.92 2.92 7.45
N GLU A 54 2.06 3.16 8.43
CA GLU A 54 0.96 4.10 8.31
C GLU A 54 1.40 5.46 8.86
N ALA A 55 1.16 6.50 8.10
CA ALA A 55 1.57 7.86 8.44
C ALA A 55 0.50 8.88 8.00
N GLU A 56 0.48 10.02 8.67
CA GLU A 56 -0.18 11.20 8.16
C GLU A 56 0.82 11.92 7.24
N ILE A 57 0.50 12.03 5.95
CA ILE A 57 1.41 12.65 4.99
C ILE A 57 0.84 13.96 4.48
N THR A 58 1.74 14.90 4.20
CA THR A 58 1.43 16.17 3.56
C THR A 58 2.30 16.30 2.32
N PHE A 59 1.70 16.60 1.19
CA PHE A 59 2.42 16.70 -0.08
C PHE A 59 1.86 17.83 -0.96
N VAL A 60 2.67 18.24 -1.93
CA VAL A 60 2.28 19.23 -2.95
C VAL A 60 2.10 18.49 -4.27
N ARG A 61 0.93 18.65 -4.89
CA ARG A 61 0.67 18.04 -6.19
C ARG A 61 1.54 18.66 -7.27
N SER A 62 2.11 17.81 -8.10
CA SER A 62 2.76 18.24 -9.33
C SER A 62 1.69 18.57 -10.37
N ARG A 63 1.90 19.64 -11.13
CA ARG A 63 1.06 20.00 -12.27
C ARG A 63 1.52 19.33 -13.58
N LYS A 64 2.73 18.74 -13.57
CA LYS A 64 3.38 18.19 -14.76
C LYS A 64 3.37 16.67 -14.82
N SER A 65 3.17 16.01 -13.70
CA SER A 65 3.21 14.55 -13.60
C SER A 65 2.37 14.06 -12.42
N ASP A 66 2.24 12.74 -12.31
CA ASP A 66 1.62 12.06 -11.18
C ASP A 66 2.60 11.82 -10.02
N LEU A 67 3.81 12.36 -10.11
CA LEU A 67 4.83 12.27 -9.07
C LEU A 67 4.86 13.57 -8.26
N HIS A 68 4.28 13.54 -7.08
CA HIS A 68 4.10 14.71 -6.22
C HIS A 68 5.30 14.92 -5.29
N THR A 69 5.35 16.01 -4.55
CA THR A 69 6.45 16.30 -3.62
C THR A 69 5.98 16.12 -2.17
N LEU A 70 6.58 15.14 -1.47
CA LEU A 70 6.32 14.92 -0.06
C LEU A 70 6.96 16.05 0.77
N ARG A 71 6.15 16.65 1.65
CA ARG A 71 6.60 17.73 2.55
C ARG A 71 6.79 17.23 3.97
N GLU A 72 5.88 16.41 4.46
CA GLU A 72 5.88 15.94 5.83
C GLU A 72 5.31 14.53 5.93
N ALA A 73 5.83 13.75 6.86
CA ALA A 73 5.26 12.47 7.27
C ALA A 73 5.33 12.36 8.78
N VAL A 74 4.16 12.14 9.39
CA VAL A 74 4.05 11.90 10.83
C VAL A 74 3.63 10.44 11.02
N LEU A 75 4.50 9.63 11.63
CA LEU A 75 4.25 8.21 11.82
C LEU A 75 3.04 8.00 12.72
N ALA A 76 2.07 7.21 12.24
CA ALA A 76 0.85 6.88 12.97
C ALA A 76 0.91 5.46 13.53
N ASN A 77 1.30 4.49 12.71
CA ASN A 77 1.42 3.09 13.14
C ASN A 77 2.48 2.39 12.29
N PRO A 78 3.59 1.94 12.89
CA PRO A 78 4.63 1.19 12.17
C PRO A 78 4.25 -0.28 11.92
N PHE A 79 3.16 -0.80 12.48
CA PHE A 79 2.79 -2.22 12.45
C PHE A 79 3.99 -3.13 12.76
N PRO A 80 4.61 -2.99 13.93
CA PRO A 80 5.94 -3.58 14.20
C PRO A 80 5.94 -5.10 14.15
N GLY A 81 4.83 -5.76 14.45
CA GLY A 81 4.73 -7.21 14.44
C GLY A 81 4.85 -7.84 13.05
N ILE A 82 4.60 -7.08 11.97
CA ILE A 82 4.79 -7.60 10.60
C ILE A 82 6.24 -8.00 10.38
N ARG A 83 7.18 -7.21 10.91
CA ARG A 83 8.62 -7.45 10.73
C ARG A 83 9.16 -8.57 11.59
N SER A 84 8.40 -9.03 12.57
CA SER A 84 8.83 -10.09 13.50
C SER A 84 8.78 -11.49 12.88
N SER A 85 8.19 -11.66 11.71
CA SER A 85 7.95 -12.95 11.10
C SER A 85 8.04 -12.87 9.58
N TYR A 86 8.82 -13.79 8.99
CA TYR A 86 8.95 -13.87 7.54
C TYR A 86 7.61 -14.15 6.82
N PRO A 87 6.77 -15.10 7.30
CA PRO A 87 5.45 -15.30 6.70
C PRO A 87 4.55 -14.05 6.73
N ARG A 88 4.61 -13.28 7.81
CA ARG A 88 3.84 -12.02 7.92
C ARG A 88 4.30 -10.98 6.88
N MET A 89 5.61 -10.85 6.71
CA MET A 89 6.19 -9.96 5.70
C MET A 89 5.83 -10.39 4.28
N GLN A 90 5.88 -11.69 3.99
CA GLN A 90 5.51 -12.23 2.68
C GLN A 90 4.05 -11.93 2.35
N VAL A 91 3.14 -12.16 3.30
CA VAL A 91 1.70 -11.92 3.08
C VAL A 91 1.42 -10.43 2.96
N ALA A 92 2.06 -9.59 3.77
CA ALA A 92 1.92 -8.13 3.65
C ALA A 92 2.38 -7.64 2.27
N SER A 93 3.51 -8.15 1.77
CA SER A 93 4.01 -7.82 0.43
C SER A 93 3.07 -8.29 -0.67
N TYR A 94 2.48 -9.48 -0.51
CA TYR A 94 1.47 -9.99 -1.43
C TYR A 94 0.23 -9.09 -1.46
N PHE A 95 -0.25 -8.66 -0.32
CA PHE A 95 -1.39 -7.75 -0.23
C PHE A 95 -1.11 -6.40 -0.92
N VAL A 96 0.10 -5.88 -0.77
CA VAL A 96 0.54 -4.66 -1.48
C VAL A 96 0.50 -4.88 -3.00
N GLU A 97 1.00 -6.00 -3.50
CA GLU A 97 0.96 -6.32 -4.94
C GLU A 97 -0.47 -6.38 -5.45
N LEU A 98 -1.37 -6.99 -4.70
CA LEU A 98 -2.80 -7.04 -5.07
C LEU A 98 -3.42 -5.65 -5.12
N ILE A 99 -3.15 -4.81 -4.14
CA ILE A 99 -3.62 -3.41 -4.13
C ILE A 99 -3.13 -2.68 -5.38
N GLU A 100 -1.86 -2.81 -5.73
CA GLU A 100 -1.27 -2.15 -6.90
C GLU A 100 -1.90 -2.63 -8.21
N ILE A 101 -2.24 -3.91 -8.31
CA ILE A 101 -2.94 -4.46 -9.49
C ILE A 101 -4.33 -3.86 -9.63
N CYS A 102 -5.03 -3.67 -8.51
CA CYS A 102 -6.43 -3.24 -8.49
C CYS A 102 -6.63 -1.74 -8.54
N THR A 103 -5.55 -0.94 -8.40
CA THR A 103 -5.68 0.51 -8.36
C THR A 103 -5.13 1.14 -9.62
N GLU A 104 -5.95 2.02 -10.21
CA GLU A 104 -5.47 3.00 -11.17
C GLU A 104 -5.15 4.29 -10.42
N SER A 105 -4.16 5.04 -10.92
CA SER A 105 -3.80 6.33 -10.33
C SER A 105 -5.00 7.26 -10.25
N ASP A 106 -5.15 7.93 -9.12
CA ASP A 106 -6.18 8.95 -8.87
C ASP A 106 -7.63 8.44 -8.73
N HIS A 107 -7.84 7.14 -8.59
CA HIS A 107 -9.16 6.63 -8.19
C HIS A 107 -9.25 6.62 -6.66
N ASP A 108 -10.18 7.42 -6.15
CA ASP A 108 -10.45 7.46 -4.70
C ASP A 108 -11.29 6.24 -4.31
N GLU A 109 -10.64 5.31 -3.61
CA GLU A 109 -11.28 4.11 -3.06
C GLU A 109 -10.92 3.96 -1.58
N PRO A 110 -11.64 4.69 -0.70
CA PRO A 110 -11.32 4.65 0.74
C PRO A 110 -11.45 3.25 1.35
N GLU A 111 -12.25 2.38 0.74
CA GLU A 111 -12.37 0.99 1.20
C GLU A 111 -11.08 0.20 1.04
N LEU A 112 -10.25 0.51 0.04
CA LEU A 112 -8.93 -0.15 -0.14
C LEU A 112 -7.99 0.16 1.01
N PHE A 113 -7.92 1.42 1.41
CA PHE A 113 -7.12 1.83 2.57
C PHE A 113 -7.61 1.12 3.84
N ALA A 114 -8.91 1.13 4.09
CA ALA A 114 -9.49 0.49 5.27
C ALA A 114 -9.22 -1.02 5.30
N LEU A 115 -9.31 -1.69 4.15
CA LEU A 115 -9.01 -3.11 4.03
C LEU A 115 -7.54 -3.38 4.36
N LEU A 116 -6.62 -2.62 3.77
CA LEU A 116 -5.19 -2.78 4.00
C LEU A 116 -4.82 -2.49 5.46
N GLN A 117 -5.40 -1.45 6.04
CA GLN A 117 -5.18 -1.07 7.43
C GLN A 117 -5.59 -2.21 8.39
N ARG A 118 -6.77 -2.81 8.17
CA ARG A 118 -7.24 -3.94 8.97
C ARG A 118 -6.34 -5.16 8.78
N ALA A 119 -5.94 -5.45 7.55
CA ALA A 119 -5.07 -6.58 7.25
C ALA A 119 -3.70 -6.44 7.93
N PHE A 120 -3.11 -5.26 7.90
CA PHE A 120 -1.82 -5.01 8.55
C PHE A 120 -1.93 -5.02 10.08
N GLY A 121 -3.04 -4.54 10.63
CA GLY A 121 -3.33 -4.68 12.06
C GLY A 121 -3.37 -6.14 12.50
N TYR A 122 -4.04 -6.98 11.71
CA TYR A 122 -4.09 -8.42 11.95
C TYR A 122 -2.69 -9.06 11.85
N LEU A 123 -1.94 -8.77 10.78
CA LEU A 123 -0.60 -9.32 10.57
C LEU A 123 0.42 -8.84 11.60
N SER A 124 0.19 -7.68 12.20
CA SER A 124 1.06 -7.17 13.26
C SER A 124 0.95 -7.99 14.54
N GLU A 125 -0.17 -8.70 14.76
CA GLU A 125 -0.44 -9.43 15.98
C GLU A 125 -0.54 -10.94 15.79
N SER A 126 -0.75 -11.40 14.55
CA SER A 126 -1.05 -12.81 14.27
C SER A 126 -0.33 -13.30 13.03
N ASP A 127 0.02 -14.58 13.02
CA ASP A 127 0.52 -15.22 11.82
C ASP A 127 -0.59 -15.39 10.78
N PRO A 128 -0.28 -15.25 9.48
CA PRO A 128 -1.29 -15.39 8.44
C PRO A 128 -1.78 -16.84 8.35
N THR A 129 -3.09 -16.96 8.09
CA THR A 129 -3.72 -18.24 7.79
C THR A 129 -4.23 -18.22 6.34
N PRO A 130 -4.40 -19.40 5.70
CA PRO A 130 -5.02 -19.44 4.37
C PRO A 130 -6.39 -18.75 4.33
N ARG A 131 -7.17 -18.88 5.39
CA ARG A 131 -8.48 -18.24 5.52
C ARG A 131 -8.37 -16.71 5.53
N ALA A 132 -7.40 -16.16 6.24
CA ALA A 132 -7.18 -14.71 6.30
C ALA A 132 -6.75 -14.15 4.93
N VAL A 133 -5.89 -14.86 4.21
CA VAL A 133 -5.46 -14.50 2.86
C VAL A 133 -6.65 -14.52 1.90
N THR A 134 -7.43 -15.57 1.92
CA THR A 134 -8.64 -15.69 1.08
C THR A 134 -9.65 -14.59 1.39
N HIS A 135 -9.84 -14.26 2.66
CA HIS A 135 -10.72 -13.16 3.06
C HIS A 135 -10.29 -11.83 2.43
N PHE A 136 -9.00 -11.50 2.49
CA PHE A 136 -8.45 -10.28 1.89
C PHE A 136 -8.69 -10.28 0.37
N GLU A 137 -8.40 -11.38 -0.30
CA GLU A 137 -8.57 -11.52 -1.75
C GLU A 137 -10.04 -11.33 -2.16
N LEU A 138 -10.98 -11.92 -1.43
CA LEU A 138 -12.41 -11.78 -1.69
C LEU A 138 -12.91 -10.35 -1.46
N GLU A 139 -12.50 -9.72 -0.37
CA GLU A 139 -12.88 -8.34 -0.09
C GLU A 139 -12.31 -7.37 -1.13
N LEU A 140 -11.07 -7.58 -1.55
CA LEU A 140 -10.45 -6.78 -2.58
C LEU A 140 -11.18 -6.94 -3.92
N ALA A 141 -11.53 -8.17 -4.28
CA ALA A 141 -12.30 -8.46 -5.50
C ALA A 141 -13.67 -7.76 -5.47
N ARG A 142 -14.34 -7.77 -4.33
CA ARG A 142 -15.61 -7.07 -4.14
C ARG A 142 -15.45 -5.56 -4.36
N ILE A 143 -14.44 -4.96 -3.77
CA ILE A 143 -14.15 -3.51 -3.90
C ILE A 143 -13.80 -3.16 -5.35
N ALA A 144 -13.02 -4.01 -6.01
CA ALA A 144 -12.64 -3.81 -7.42
C ALA A 144 -13.78 -4.04 -8.43
N GLY A 145 -14.94 -4.50 -7.96
CA GLY A 145 -16.11 -4.70 -8.81
C GLY A 145 -16.12 -6.00 -9.60
N VAL A 146 -15.45 -7.05 -9.10
CA VAL A 146 -15.48 -8.38 -9.71
C VAL A 146 -16.81 -9.05 -9.38
N HIS A 147 -17.65 -9.29 -10.39
CA HIS A 147 -19.00 -9.79 -10.19
C HIS A 147 -19.15 -11.32 -10.31
N ASP A 148 -18.14 -12.04 -10.77
CA ASP A 148 -18.18 -13.48 -10.87
C ASP A 148 -17.78 -14.15 -9.55
N VAL A 149 -18.77 -14.37 -8.71
CA VAL A 149 -18.60 -14.98 -7.38
C VAL A 149 -18.06 -16.40 -7.44
N LYS A 150 -18.29 -17.13 -8.53
CA LYS A 150 -17.79 -18.51 -8.67
C LYS A 150 -16.30 -18.54 -8.96
N ALA A 151 -15.82 -17.68 -9.86
CA ALA A 151 -14.38 -17.53 -10.14
C ALA A 151 -13.63 -17.07 -8.90
N ILE A 152 -14.20 -16.12 -8.14
CA ILE A 152 -13.62 -15.60 -6.90
C ILE A 152 -13.47 -16.69 -5.84
N LYS A 153 -14.47 -17.59 -5.70
CA LYS A 153 -14.43 -18.67 -4.71
C LYS A 153 -13.37 -19.73 -4.99
N HIS A 154 -13.01 -19.92 -6.27
CA HIS A 154 -12.03 -20.93 -6.65
C HIS A 154 -10.59 -20.40 -6.67
N ASP A 155 -10.38 -19.20 -7.19
CA ASP A 155 -9.07 -18.56 -7.23
C ASP A 155 -9.23 -17.03 -7.36
N PRO A 156 -9.34 -16.32 -6.24
CA PRO A 156 -9.49 -14.85 -6.25
C PRO A 156 -8.34 -14.15 -6.96
N ALA A 157 -7.11 -14.59 -6.75
CA ALA A 157 -5.93 -14.00 -7.38
C ALA A 157 -5.98 -14.13 -8.90
N PHE A 158 -6.41 -15.30 -9.41
CA PHE A 158 -6.59 -15.54 -10.84
C PHE A 158 -7.69 -14.64 -11.42
N ALA A 159 -8.82 -14.51 -10.73
CA ALA A 159 -9.91 -13.66 -11.16
C ALA A 159 -9.48 -12.18 -11.26
N LEU A 160 -8.75 -11.69 -10.26
CA LEU A 160 -8.19 -10.34 -10.28
C LEU A 160 -7.18 -10.16 -11.41
N ALA A 161 -6.26 -11.12 -11.59
CA ALA A 161 -5.26 -11.07 -12.64
C ALA A 161 -5.89 -11.09 -14.04
N SER A 162 -6.95 -11.85 -14.25
CA SER A 162 -7.69 -11.89 -15.51
C SER A 162 -8.30 -10.54 -15.86
N LEU A 163 -8.80 -9.80 -14.86
CA LEU A 163 -9.36 -8.45 -15.06
C LEU A 163 -8.29 -7.43 -15.40
N PHE A 164 -7.14 -7.48 -14.75
CA PHE A 164 -6.11 -6.47 -14.86
C PHE A 164 -4.90 -6.92 -15.69
N GLY A 165 -4.94 -8.15 -16.23
CA GLY A 165 -3.90 -8.67 -17.13
C GLY A 165 -2.56 -8.95 -16.46
N LYS A 166 -2.52 -9.06 -15.14
CA LYS A 166 -1.29 -9.31 -14.38
C LYS A 166 -1.53 -10.33 -13.28
N LEU A 167 -0.54 -11.22 -13.07
CA LEU A 167 -0.51 -12.11 -11.92
C LEU A 167 0.43 -11.53 -10.86
N PRO A 168 0.02 -11.50 -9.58
CA PRO A 168 0.92 -11.05 -8.53
C PRO A 168 2.07 -12.04 -8.36
N ARG A 169 3.22 -11.52 -7.94
CA ARG A 169 4.37 -12.34 -7.58
C ARG A 169 4.16 -12.86 -6.16
N SER A 170 4.19 -14.16 -6.00
CA SER A 170 4.11 -14.80 -4.69
C SER A 170 5.42 -14.63 -3.90
#